data_cf753310815731ebeba5c3ea4652c54c
#
_entry.id   cf753310815731ebeba5c3ea4652c54c
#
_cell.length_a   1.000
_cell.length_b   1.000
_cell.length_c   1.000
_cell.angle_alpha   90.00
_cell.angle_beta   90.00
_cell.angle_gamma   90.00
#
_symmetry.space_group_name_H-M   'P 1'
#
loop_
_entity.id
_entity.type
_entity.pdbx_description
1 polymer ?
#
loop_
_entity_poly.entity_id
_entity_poly.type
_entity_poly.pdbx_seq_one_letter_code
_entity_poly.pdbx_strand_id
1 'polypeptide(L)'
;MVVAAAIREEIEIPEGVEVIINNNEVTVKGPNGEDSRKFTYPNVDITEVENNVVLETSFPRKKDKAMIGTTKAHISNMITGVTDGFEYHMKIVFAHFPMTVKVNKDVVVIDNFLGERHPRTAKGDEVTITGINKEHVGQTMANLEQATKIKGRDPRVFQDGIYLISKE
;
A
#
# COMPACT_ATOMS: atom_id res chain seq x y z
N MET A 1 -10.40 -31.91 19.64
CA MET A 1 -9.97 -30.98 18.57
C MET A 1 -8.71 -31.53 17.97
N VAL A 2 -8.74 -31.94 16.72
CA VAL A 2 -7.52 -32.38 16.01
C VAL A 2 -6.77 -31.09 15.64
N VAL A 3 -5.65 -30.82 16.29
CA VAL A 3 -4.73 -29.75 15.91
C VAL A 3 -4.04 -30.21 14.64
N ALA A 4 -4.15 -29.46 13.55
CA ALA A 4 -3.42 -29.75 12.34
C ALA A 4 -1.93 -29.77 12.64
N ALA A 5 -1.23 -30.84 12.23
CA ALA A 5 0.19 -31.02 12.55
C ALA A 5 1.09 -29.99 11.83
N ALA A 6 0.65 -29.47 10.71
CA ALA A 6 1.28 -28.40 9.95
C ALA A 6 0.22 -27.60 9.18
N ILE A 7 0.52 -26.33 8.91
CA ILE A 7 -0.21 -25.51 7.92
C ILE A 7 0.76 -25.17 6.83
N ARG A 8 0.37 -25.38 5.59
CA ARG A 8 1.10 -25.05 4.37
C ARG A 8 0.22 -24.20 3.47
N GLU A 9 0.74 -23.06 3.03
CA GLU A 9 0.12 -22.15 2.07
C GLU A 9 1.07 -21.96 0.91
N GLU A 10 0.53 -21.92 -0.29
CA GLU A 10 1.30 -21.76 -1.51
C GLU A 10 0.88 -20.46 -2.22
N ILE A 11 1.85 -19.82 -2.86
CA ILE A 11 1.68 -18.61 -3.66
C ILE A 11 2.37 -18.88 -4.99
N GLU A 12 1.62 -18.86 -6.07
CA GLU A 12 2.13 -19.04 -7.42
C GLU A 12 2.92 -17.79 -7.86
N ILE A 13 4.09 -18.01 -8.47
CA ILE A 13 4.92 -16.96 -9.03
C ILE A 13 4.53 -16.82 -10.51
N PRO A 14 3.99 -15.66 -10.95
CA PRO A 14 3.63 -15.46 -12.34
C PRO A 14 4.87 -15.36 -13.24
N GLU A 15 4.67 -15.59 -14.53
CA GLU A 15 5.73 -15.47 -15.53
C GLU A 15 6.35 -14.05 -15.52
N GLY A 16 7.67 -13.98 -15.55
CA GLY A 16 8.40 -12.70 -15.54
C GLY A 16 8.68 -12.11 -14.17
N VAL A 17 8.34 -12.82 -13.09
CA VAL A 17 8.66 -12.46 -11.71
C VAL A 17 9.70 -13.41 -11.15
N GLU A 18 10.74 -12.85 -10.54
CA GLU A 18 11.78 -13.60 -9.80
C GLU A 18 11.62 -13.33 -8.31
N VAL A 19 11.60 -14.40 -7.51
CA VAL A 19 11.54 -14.30 -6.04
C VAL A 19 12.85 -14.82 -5.46
N ILE A 20 13.49 -14.03 -4.64
CA ILE A 20 14.74 -14.38 -3.96
C ILE A 20 14.47 -14.40 -2.46
N ILE A 21 14.73 -15.54 -1.83
CA ILE A 21 14.53 -15.74 -0.39
C ILE A 21 15.90 -15.88 0.29
N ASN A 22 16.28 -14.90 1.09
CA ASN A 22 17.51 -14.91 1.87
C ASN A 22 17.18 -14.90 3.36
N ASN A 23 17.29 -16.04 4.01
CA ASN A 23 16.85 -16.23 5.39
C ASN A 23 15.36 -15.85 5.57
N ASN A 24 15.10 -14.69 6.17
CA ASN A 24 13.74 -14.18 6.40
C ASN A 24 13.45 -12.93 5.58
N GLU A 25 14.28 -12.60 4.60
CA GLU A 25 14.04 -11.49 3.67
C GLU A 25 13.63 -12.04 2.32
N VAL A 26 12.48 -11.59 1.87
CA VAL A 26 11.92 -11.93 0.55
C VAL A 26 12.07 -10.71 -0.34
N THR A 27 12.75 -10.89 -1.46
CA THR A 27 12.89 -9.87 -2.51
C THR A 27 12.16 -10.38 -3.76
N VAL A 28 11.26 -9.58 -4.26
CA VAL A 28 10.48 -9.88 -5.47
C VAL A 28 10.88 -8.90 -6.55
N LYS A 29 11.27 -9.40 -7.72
CA LYS A 29 11.66 -8.62 -8.90
C LYS A 29 10.69 -8.90 -10.04
N GLY A 30 10.28 -7.85 -10.71
CA GLY A 30 9.36 -7.93 -11.85
C GLY A 30 9.56 -6.78 -12.84
N PRO A 31 8.67 -6.68 -13.84
CA PRO A 31 8.79 -5.68 -14.91
C PRO A 31 8.74 -4.23 -14.41
N ASN A 32 8.01 -3.94 -13.34
CA ASN A 32 7.85 -2.60 -12.81
C ASN A 32 8.95 -2.21 -11.78
N GLY A 33 9.80 -3.17 -11.37
CA GLY A 33 10.90 -2.94 -10.45
C GLY A 33 11.07 -4.05 -9.42
N GLU A 34 11.63 -3.70 -8.27
CA GLU A 34 11.85 -4.65 -7.17
C GLU A 34 11.28 -4.13 -5.86
N ASP A 35 10.77 -5.03 -5.04
CA ASP A 35 10.33 -4.77 -3.67
C ASP A 35 10.95 -5.82 -2.73
N SER A 36 11.38 -5.41 -1.54
CA SER A 36 11.99 -6.30 -0.56
C SER A 36 11.40 -6.10 0.82
N ARG A 37 11.18 -7.23 1.53
CA ARG A 37 10.61 -7.20 2.87
C ARG A 37 11.21 -8.26 3.77
N LYS A 38 11.55 -7.86 4.98
CA LYS A 38 12.03 -8.77 6.01
C LYS A 38 10.87 -9.23 6.90
N PHE A 39 10.73 -10.56 7.01
CA PHE A 39 9.72 -11.21 7.85
C PHE A 39 10.41 -11.76 9.12
N THR A 40 10.04 -11.24 10.29
CA THR A 40 10.66 -11.60 11.58
C THR A 40 9.80 -12.54 12.42
N TYR A 41 9.18 -13.53 11.78
CA TYR A 41 8.32 -14.50 12.46
C TYR A 41 9.03 -15.85 12.61
N PRO A 42 9.44 -16.23 13.84
CA PRO A 42 10.31 -17.39 14.04
C PRO A 42 9.67 -18.74 13.74
N ASN A 43 8.33 -18.80 13.68
CA ASN A 43 7.60 -20.05 13.47
C ASN A 43 6.99 -20.18 12.06
N VAL A 44 7.39 -19.33 11.14
CA VAL A 44 6.93 -19.38 9.74
C VAL A 44 8.15 -19.55 8.86
N ASP A 45 8.25 -20.71 8.22
CA ASP A 45 9.29 -21.00 7.25
C ASP A 45 8.81 -20.58 5.87
N ILE A 46 9.67 -19.86 5.15
CA ILE A 46 9.40 -19.37 3.79
C ILE A 46 10.41 -20.05 2.87
N THR A 47 9.93 -20.84 1.93
CA THR A 47 10.77 -21.57 0.97
C THR A 47 10.22 -21.39 -0.43
N GLU A 48 11.10 -21.51 -1.42
CA GLU A 48 10.74 -21.57 -2.83
C GLU A 48 10.80 -23.04 -3.28
N VAL A 49 9.73 -23.50 -3.87
CA VAL A 49 9.62 -24.87 -4.42
C VAL A 49 9.07 -24.77 -5.84
N GLU A 50 9.87 -25.18 -6.81
CA GLU A 50 9.56 -25.09 -8.25
C GLU A 50 9.26 -23.64 -8.66
N ASN A 51 7.99 -23.29 -8.86
CA ASN A 51 7.56 -21.93 -9.24
C ASN A 51 6.58 -21.34 -8.20
N ASN A 52 6.64 -21.82 -6.96
CA ASN A 52 5.76 -21.38 -5.88
C ASN A 52 6.55 -20.96 -4.65
N VAL A 53 6.09 -19.91 -3.97
CA VAL A 53 6.52 -19.59 -2.60
C VAL A 53 5.65 -20.39 -1.63
N VAL A 54 6.31 -21.24 -0.84
CA VAL A 54 5.66 -22.10 0.16
C VAL A 54 5.89 -21.51 1.55
N LEU A 55 4.81 -21.30 2.25
CA LEU A 55 4.80 -20.88 3.65
C LEU A 55 4.37 -22.05 4.52
N GLU A 56 5.22 -22.47 5.45
CA GLU A 56 4.93 -23.61 6.31
C GLU A 56 5.15 -23.28 7.79
N THR A 57 4.34 -23.86 8.66
CA THR A 57 4.55 -23.85 10.10
C THR A 57 4.16 -25.18 10.70
N SER A 58 5.04 -25.72 11.56
CA SER A 58 4.78 -26.94 12.31
C SER A 58 4.09 -26.63 13.63
N PHE A 59 3.07 -27.42 13.97
CA PHE A 59 2.29 -27.28 15.22
C PHE A 59 1.72 -25.88 15.46
N PRO A 60 0.93 -25.32 14.50
CA PRO A 60 0.52 -23.93 14.49
C PRO A 60 -0.40 -23.59 15.67
N ARG A 61 -0.07 -22.54 16.38
CA ARG A 61 -0.95 -21.88 17.32
C ARG A 61 -1.85 -20.88 16.55
N LYS A 62 -2.89 -20.37 17.19
CA LYS A 62 -3.80 -19.37 16.61
C LYS A 62 -3.04 -18.15 16.05
N LYS A 63 -1.97 -17.74 16.74
CA LYS A 63 -1.12 -16.61 16.30
C LYS A 63 -0.31 -16.98 15.05
N ASP A 64 0.25 -18.16 14.98
CA ASP A 64 1.07 -18.61 13.85
C ASP A 64 0.22 -18.71 12.58
N LYS A 65 -1.02 -19.21 12.70
CA LYS A 65 -2.01 -19.21 11.60
C LYS A 65 -2.31 -17.80 11.07
N ALA A 66 -2.47 -16.82 11.97
CA ALA A 66 -2.68 -15.44 11.57
C ALA A 66 -1.45 -14.85 10.86
N MET A 67 -0.24 -15.21 11.33
CA MET A 67 1.02 -14.73 10.73
C MET A 67 1.25 -15.30 9.33
N ILE A 68 0.96 -16.58 9.08
CA ILE A 68 1.01 -17.17 7.74
C ILE A 68 0.10 -16.38 6.77
N GLY A 69 -1.16 -16.12 7.16
CA GLY A 69 -2.08 -15.35 6.34
C GLY A 69 -1.59 -13.94 6.04
N THR A 70 -0.98 -13.28 7.02
CA THR A 70 -0.38 -11.95 6.85
C THR A 70 0.83 -12.00 5.91
N THR A 71 1.73 -12.96 6.10
CA THR A 71 2.91 -13.14 5.24
C THR A 71 2.51 -13.44 3.81
N LYS A 72 1.52 -14.34 3.61
CA LYS A 72 0.93 -14.63 2.30
C LYS A 72 0.40 -13.38 1.61
N ALA A 73 -0.40 -12.58 2.33
CA ALA A 73 -0.96 -11.34 1.78
C ALA A 73 0.13 -10.32 1.40
N HIS A 74 1.19 -10.19 2.20
CA HIS A 74 2.30 -9.30 1.86
C HIS A 74 3.05 -9.76 0.61
N ILE A 75 3.41 -11.04 0.52
CA ILE A 75 4.11 -11.57 -0.67
C ILE A 75 3.23 -11.44 -1.91
N SER A 76 1.95 -11.77 -1.81
CA SER A 76 1.01 -11.60 -2.92
C SER A 76 0.90 -10.12 -3.36
N ASN A 77 0.85 -9.17 -2.41
CA ASN A 77 0.87 -7.75 -2.74
C ASN A 77 2.21 -7.32 -3.38
N MET A 78 3.35 -7.86 -2.94
CA MET A 78 4.65 -7.59 -3.57
C MET A 78 4.68 -8.08 -5.02
N ILE A 79 4.18 -9.29 -5.29
CA ILE A 79 4.06 -9.84 -6.64
C ILE A 79 3.17 -8.95 -7.52
N THR A 80 1.96 -8.62 -7.07
CA THR A 80 1.06 -7.70 -7.79
C THR A 80 1.71 -6.32 -8.01
N GLY A 81 2.43 -5.80 -7.02
CA GLY A 81 3.09 -4.51 -7.13
C GLY A 81 4.19 -4.47 -8.19
N VAL A 82 4.99 -5.54 -8.33
CA VAL A 82 6.05 -5.59 -9.35
C VAL A 82 5.54 -5.97 -10.74
N THR A 83 4.32 -6.53 -10.86
CA THR A 83 3.68 -6.87 -12.15
C THR A 83 2.79 -5.74 -12.64
N ASP A 84 1.72 -5.43 -11.93
CA ASP A 84 0.69 -4.46 -12.33
C ASP A 84 0.93 -3.08 -11.71
N GLY A 85 1.50 -3.05 -10.50
CA GLY A 85 1.60 -1.85 -9.68
C GLY A 85 0.31 -1.56 -8.92
N PHE A 86 0.30 -0.45 -8.18
CA PHE A 86 -0.89 0.06 -7.49
C PHE A 86 -1.13 1.48 -7.91
N GLU A 87 -2.38 1.79 -8.21
CA GLU A 87 -2.82 3.12 -8.61
C GLU A 87 -4.03 3.55 -7.76
N TYR A 88 -3.90 4.70 -7.07
CA TYR A 88 -4.96 5.27 -6.24
C TYR A 88 -5.35 6.63 -6.78
N HIS A 89 -6.63 6.79 -7.11
CA HIS A 89 -7.19 8.03 -7.59
C HIS A 89 -7.86 8.80 -6.46
N MET A 90 -7.47 10.04 -6.31
CA MET A 90 -8.03 10.95 -5.32
C MET A 90 -8.63 12.18 -6.01
N LYS A 91 -9.69 12.72 -5.45
CA LYS A 91 -10.35 13.94 -5.93
C LYS A 91 -10.16 15.08 -4.95
N ILE A 92 -9.82 16.22 -5.50
CA ILE A 92 -9.76 17.49 -4.78
C ILE A 92 -11.19 18.08 -4.78
N VAL A 93 -11.77 18.21 -3.60
CA VAL A 93 -13.09 18.82 -3.40
C VAL A 93 -12.92 20.14 -2.68
N PHE A 94 -13.46 21.20 -3.24
CA PHE A 94 -13.49 22.52 -2.61
C PHE A 94 -14.87 23.14 -2.78
N ALA A 95 -15.45 23.62 -1.69
CA ALA A 95 -16.74 24.30 -1.69
C ALA A 95 -16.59 25.81 -1.45
N HIS A 96 -15.56 26.23 -0.75
CA HIS A 96 -15.38 27.61 -0.30
C HIS A 96 -14.15 28.29 -0.92
N PHE A 97 -13.02 27.58 -1.00
CA PHE A 97 -11.75 28.15 -1.48
C PHE A 97 -11.07 27.19 -2.45
N PRO A 98 -10.67 27.67 -3.65
CA PRO A 98 -9.96 26.83 -4.61
C PRO A 98 -8.62 26.38 -4.02
N MET A 99 -8.43 25.07 -3.92
CA MET A 99 -7.24 24.44 -3.38
C MET A 99 -6.33 23.97 -4.51
N THR A 100 -5.02 24.09 -4.32
CA THR A 100 -4.02 23.66 -5.30
C THR A 100 -3.11 22.61 -4.70
N VAL A 101 -2.89 21.53 -5.43
CA VAL A 101 -1.91 20.50 -5.08
C VAL A 101 -0.78 20.53 -6.12
N LYS A 102 0.46 20.63 -5.65
CA LYS A 102 1.68 20.62 -6.48
C LYS A 102 2.65 19.59 -5.96
N VAL A 103 3.23 18.83 -6.85
CA VAL A 103 4.30 17.90 -6.53
C VAL A 103 5.63 18.55 -6.90
N ASN A 104 6.49 18.77 -5.91
CA ASN A 104 7.85 19.28 -6.07
C ASN A 104 8.83 18.22 -5.60
N LYS A 105 9.34 17.39 -6.53
CA LYS A 105 10.21 16.25 -6.22
C LYS A 105 9.56 15.34 -5.16
N ASP A 106 10.10 15.35 -3.94
CA ASP A 106 9.65 14.50 -2.82
C ASP A 106 8.63 15.17 -1.88
N VAL A 107 8.19 16.39 -2.23
CA VAL A 107 7.26 17.17 -1.38
C VAL A 107 5.99 17.49 -2.15
N VAL A 108 4.87 17.12 -1.56
CA VAL A 108 3.55 17.54 -2.04
C VAL A 108 3.15 18.80 -1.29
N VAL A 109 2.98 19.89 -2.03
CA VAL A 109 2.56 21.19 -1.50
C VAL A 109 1.08 21.38 -1.76
N ILE A 110 0.31 21.61 -0.69
CA ILE A 110 -1.11 21.91 -0.73
C ILE A 110 -1.27 23.40 -0.41
N ASP A 111 -1.63 24.19 -1.42
CA ASP A 111 -1.76 25.64 -1.29
C ASP A 111 -3.25 26.03 -1.14
N ASN A 112 -3.52 27.10 -0.39
CA ASN A 112 -4.83 27.74 -0.22
C ASN A 112 -5.91 26.85 0.43
N PHE A 113 -5.51 25.90 1.24
CA PHE A 113 -6.47 25.11 2.03
C PHE A 113 -7.17 26.03 3.04
N LEU A 114 -8.49 26.11 3.00
CA LEU A 114 -9.34 26.98 3.83
C LEU A 114 -9.00 28.48 3.82
N GLY A 115 -8.46 29.02 2.71
CA GLY A 115 -8.24 30.46 2.52
C GLY A 115 -6.94 30.99 3.12
N GLU A 116 -5.88 30.21 3.12
CA GLU A 116 -4.53 30.70 3.40
C GLU A 116 -4.13 31.82 2.44
N ARG A 117 -3.37 32.83 2.94
CA ARG A 117 -3.14 34.14 2.29
C ARG A 117 -2.40 34.16 0.95
N HIS A 118 -2.06 33.04 0.35
CA HIS A 118 -1.34 32.98 -0.92
C HIS A 118 -2.11 32.20 -1.98
N PRO A 119 -2.98 32.88 -2.77
CA PRO A 119 -3.70 32.23 -3.88
C PRO A 119 -2.72 31.85 -4.99
N ARG A 120 -2.65 30.57 -5.33
CA ARG A 120 -1.98 30.06 -6.52
C ARG A 120 -2.95 29.22 -7.33
N THR A 121 -2.95 29.44 -8.64
CA THR A 121 -3.84 28.79 -9.59
C THR A 121 -3.62 27.28 -9.66
N ALA A 122 -4.65 26.50 -9.37
CA ALA A 122 -4.70 25.07 -9.59
C ALA A 122 -5.11 24.74 -11.03
N LYS A 123 -4.50 23.71 -11.58
CA LYS A 123 -5.01 22.99 -12.76
C LYS A 123 -5.11 21.53 -12.38
N GLY A 124 -6.33 21.00 -12.31
CA GLY A 124 -6.65 19.60 -12.08
C GLY A 124 -7.41 19.36 -10.78
N ASP A 125 -8.49 18.60 -10.87
CA ASP A 125 -9.34 18.21 -9.74
C ASP A 125 -9.00 16.82 -9.22
N GLU A 126 -8.00 16.15 -9.81
CA GLU A 126 -7.64 14.78 -9.51
C GLU A 126 -6.15 14.65 -9.19
N VAL A 127 -5.84 13.76 -8.26
CA VAL A 127 -4.48 13.35 -7.89
C VAL A 127 -4.40 11.85 -8.02
N THR A 128 -3.47 11.37 -8.83
CA THR A 128 -3.17 9.95 -8.98
C THR A 128 -1.88 9.63 -8.26
N ILE A 129 -1.89 8.56 -7.45
CA ILE A 129 -0.74 8.05 -6.71
C ILE A 129 -0.44 6.66 -7.23
N THR A 130 0.74 6.48 -7.82
CA THR A 130 1.18 5.18 -8.34
C THR A 130 2.41 4.68 -7.60
N GLY A 131 2.56 3.37 -7.52
CA GLY A 131 3.76 2.77 -6.92
C GLY A 131 3.71 1.26 -6.85
N ILE A 132 4.87 0.67 -6.62
CA ILE A 132 5.07 -0.78 -6.51
C ILE A 132 4.61 -1.28 -5.13
N ASN A 133 4.92 -0.51 -4.08
CA ASN A 133 4.62 -0.92 -2.71
C ASN A 133 3.26 -0.38 -2.25
N LYS A 134 2.31 -1.29 -2.06
CA LYS A 134 0.94 -0.99 -1.63
C LYS A 134 0.86 -0.19 -0.33
N GLU A 135 1.76 -0.46 0.62
CA GLU A 135 1.78 0.23 1.91
C GLU A 135 2.22 1.68 1.75
N HIS A 136 3.24 1.94 0.93
CA HIS A 136 3.73 3.29 0.64
C HIS A 136 2.69 4.13 -0.11
N VAL A 137 2.04 3.53 -1.13
CA VAL A 137 0.95 4.18 -1.87
C VAL A 137 -0.22 4.49 -0.93
N GLY A 138 -0.65 3.52 -0.13
CA GLY A 138 -1.71 3.69 0.85
C GLY A 138 -1.38 4.71 1.95
N GLN A 139 -0.13 4.74 2.43
CA GLN A 139 0.31 5.72 3.42
C GLN A 139 0.36 7.13 2.84
N THR A 140 0.82 7.28 1.60
CA THR A 140 0.85 8.57 0.90
C THR A 140 -0.56 9.11 0.71
N MET A 141 -1.50 8.26 0.27
CA MET A 141 -2.91 8.60 0.17
C MET A 141 -3.48 9.07 1.52
N ALA A 142 -3.25 8.30 2.58
CA ALA A 142 -3.73 8.65 3.92
C ALA A 142 -3.12 9.96 4.44
N ASN A 143 -1.84 10.23 4.15
CA ASN A 143 -1.18 11.47 4.53
C ASN A 143 -1.82 12.68 3.83
N LEU A 144 -2.15 12.58 2.55
CA LEU A 144 -2.84 13.64 1.80
C LEU A 144 -4.24 13.90 2.36
N GLU A 145 -5.01 12.85 2.61
CA GLU A 145 -6.34 12.95 3.21
C GLU A 145 -6.29 13.59 4.61
N GLN A 146 -5.34 13.15 5.46
CA GLN A 146 -5.18 13.69 6.80
C GLN A 146 -4.67 15.14 6.83
N ALA A 147 -3.78 15.51 5.89
CA ALA A 147 -3.28 16.86 5.75
C ALA A 147 -4.40 17.87 5.42
N THR A 148 -5.43 17.41 4.68
CA THR A 148 -6.59 18.24 4.32
C THR A 148 -7.82 17.99 5.20
N LYS A 149 -7.65 17.32 6.34
CA LYS A 149 -8.75 17.10 7.28
C LYS A 149 -9.12 18.38 8.02
N ILE A 150 -10.36 18.81 7.87
CA ILE A 150 -10.90 20.00 8.56
C ILE A 150 -11.00 19.75 10.06
N LYS A 151 -10.47 20.69 10.85
CA LYS A 151 -10.53 20.67 12.30
C LYS A 151 -11.29 21.88 12.82
N GLY A 152 -12.15 21.68 13.84
CA GLY A 152 -12.85 22.77 14.51
C GLY A 152 -13.99 23.43 13.74
N ARG A 153 -14.45 22.82 12.63
CA ARG A 153 -15.61 23.29 11.84
C ARG A 153 -16.56 22.11 11.58
N ASP A 154 -17.83 22.43 11.28
CA ASP A 154 -18.82 21.40 10.95
C ASP A 154 -18.51 20.76 9.58
N PRO A 155 -18.24 19.45 9.51
CA PRO A 155 -17.89 18.75 8.27
C PRO A 155 -19.10 18.62 7.30
N ARG A 156 -20.32 18.93 7.75
CA ARG A 156 -21.50 18.96 6.89
C ARG A 156 -21.54 20.20 6.01
N VAL A 157 -20.93 21.29 6.49
CA VAL A 157 -20.85 22.57 5.78
C VAL A 157 -19.52 22.71 5.05
N PHE A 158 -18.42 22.34 5.70
CA PHE A 158 -17.07 22.42 5.15
C PHE A 158 -16.64 21.04 4.65
N GLN A 159 -16.80 20.80 3.37
CA GLN A 159 -16.45 19.53 2.70
C GLN A 159 -15.16 19.64 1.88
N ASP A 160 -14.38 20.70 2.09
CA ASP A 160 -13.11 20.90 1.40
C ASP A 160 -12.09 19.86 1.84
N GLY A 161 -11.37 19.25 0.90
CA GLY A 161 -10.38 18.22 1.18
C GLY A 161 -10.01 17.39 -0.03
N ILE A 162 -9.11 16.44 0.18
CA ILE A 162 -8.71 15.46 -0.82
C ILE A 162 -9.26 14.10 -0.39
N TYR A 163 -10.03 13.46 -1.24
CA TYR A 163 -10.73 12.21 -0.94
C TYR A 163 -10.41 11.13 -1.94
N LEU A 164 -10.29 9.90 -1.46
CA LEU A 164 -10.11 8.73 -2.30
C LEU A 164 -11.37 8.45 -3.11
N ILE A 165 -11.20 8.16 -4.43
CA ILE A 165 -12.27 7.73 -5.34
C ILE A 165 -12.19 6.23 -5.60
N SER A 166 -11.04 5.77 -6.11
CA SER A 166 -10.82 4.37 -6.49
C SER A 166 -9.41 3.88 -6.13
N LYS A 167 -9.27 2.57 -6.06
CA LYS A 167 -8.03 1.82 -5.85
C LYS A 167 -7.96 0.74 -6.91
N GLU A 168 -6.89 0.74 -7.66
CA GLU A 168 -6.57 -0.26 -8.67
C GLU A 168 -5.21 -0.91 -8.38
#